data_63d4bebd13c19ecc179cfa762d704c2c
#
_entry.id   63d4bebd13c19ecc179cfa762d704c2c
#
_cell.length_a   1.000
_cell.length_b   1.000
_cell.length_c   1.000
_cell.angle_alpha   90.00
_cell.angle_beta   90.00
_cell.angle_gamma   90.00
#
_symmetry.space_group_name_H-M   'P 1'
#
loop_
_entity.id
_entity.type
_entity.pdbx_description
1 polymer ?
#
loop_
_entity_poly.entity_id
_entity_poly.type
_entity_poly.pdbx_seq_one_letter_code
_entity_poly.pdbx_strand_id
1 'polypeptide(L)'
;MTDQLVEEIEIELGYKLPPSYIELMKTQNGGSPNNTAVPCNEPTSWSDDHVAITSIYGISKNKSWSLCGELGNQFMIDEWEYPEIGVYICNCPSAGHDMVALDYRKCGNNGEPEVVHVDQESDYKITFLASNLESFIKSLKHDDYYG
;
A
#
# COMPACT_ATOMS: atom_id res chain seq x y z
N MET A 1 -4.55 -11.76 14.90
CA MET A 1 -5.09 -10.40 14.71
C MET A 1 -6.51 -10.34 15.25
N THR A 2 -6.80 -9.36 16.07
CA THR A 2 -8.10 -9.19 16.73
C THR A 2 -8.77 -7.90 16.23
N ASP A 3 -10.09 -7.81 16.42
CA ASP A 3 -10.82 -6.58 16.08
C ASP A 3 -10.34 -5.40 16.93
N GLN A 4 -9.95 -5.66 18.18
CA GLN A 4 -9.39 -4.63 19.05
C GLN A 4 -8.07 -4.08 18.49
N LEU A 5 -7.19 -4.94 17.97
CA LEU A 5 -5.93 -4.50 17.36
C LEU A 5 -6.19 -3.66 16.12
N VAL A 6 -7.15 -4.07 15.28
CA VAL A 6 -7.53 -3.29 14.10
C VAL A 6 -7.97 -1.89 14.49
N GLU A 7 -8.83 -1.78 15.52
CA GLU A 7 -9.30 -0.50 16.02
C GLU A 7 -8.16 0.37 16.53
N GLU A 8 -7.23 -0.20 17.30
CA GLU A 8 -6.06 0.52 17.81
C GLU A 8 -5.17 1.05 16.66
N ILE A 9 -4.96 0.23 15.64
CA ILE A 9 -4.17 0.61 14.47
C ILE A 9 -4.87 1.73 13.70
N GLU A 10 -6.18 1.65 13.51
CA GLU A 10 -6.94 2.70 12.85
C GLU A 10 -6.85 4.03 13.59
N ILE A 11 -6.91 4.00 14.91
CA ILE A 11 -6.76 5.19 15.73
C ILE A 11 -5.36 5.80 15.55
N GLU A 12 -4.33 4.97 15.58
CA GLU A 12 -2.95 5.44 15.43
C GLU A 12 -2.69 6.02 14.04
N LEU A 13 -3.22 5.39 12.99
CA LEU A 13 -3.08 5.86 11.61
C LEU A 13 -3.91 7.11 11.33
N GLY A 14 -5.07 7.25 11.98
CA GLY A 14 -6.02 8.32 11.71
C GLY A 14 -6.95 8.04 10.53
N TYR A 15 -7.03 6.80 10.07
CA TYR A 15 -7.84 6.39 8.93
C TYR A 15 -8.56 5.08 9.22
N LYS A 16 -9.75 4.93 8.65
CA LYS A 16 -10.51 3.68 8.67
C LYS A 16 -9.96 2.75 7.59
N LEU A 17 -9.52 1.55 7.94
CA LEU A 17 -9.02 0.59 6.96
C LEU A 17 -10.20 -0.01 6.17
N PRO A 18 -10.04 -0.24 4.84
CA PRO A 18 -11.10 -0.87 4.04
C PRO A 18 -11.45 -2.26 4.58
N PRO A 19 -12.74 -2.64 4.61
CA PRO A 19 -13.11 -4.00 5.01
C PRO A 19 -12.41 -5.08 4.21
N SER A 20 -12.18 -4.87 2.90
CA SER A 20 -11.45 -5.82 2.06
C SER A 20 -10.00 -6.01 2.51
N TYR A 21 -9.36 -4.96 3.01
CA TYR A 21 -7.99 -5.05 3.54
C TYR A 21 -7.99 -5.88 4.84
N ILE A 22 -8.94 -5.62 5.72
CA ILE A 22 -9.06 -6.35 7.00
C ILE A 22 -9.33 -7.84 6.74
N GLU A 23 -10.23 -8.15 5.81
CA GLU A 23 -10.53 -9.53 5.44
C GLU A 23 -9.31 -10.25 4.85
N LEU A 24 -8.55 -9.57 4.00
CA LEU A 24 -7.33 -10.12 3.43
C LEU A 24 -6.33 -10.44 4.55
N MET A 25 -6.15 -9.53 5.51
CA MET A 25 -5.21 -9.71 6.61
C MET A 25 -5.63 -10.81 7.58
N LYS A 26 -6.92 -11.13 7.65
CA LYS A 26 -7.42 -12.27 8.45
C LYS A 26 -6.99 -13.61 7.88
N THR A 27 -6.79 -13.71 6.57
CA THR A 27 -6.30 -14.94 5.95
C THR A 27 -4.80 -15.11 6.15
N GLN A 28 -4.05 -14.02 6.01
CA GLN A 28 -2.62 -13.97 6.30
C GLN A 28 -2.27 -12.51 6.59
N ASN A 29 -1.79 -12.24 7.77
CA ASN A 29 -1.52 -10.86 8.21
C ASN A 29 -0.18 -10.36 7.66
N GLY A 30 -0.21 -9.87 6.42
CA GLY A 30 0.96 -9.41 5.70
C GLY A 30 1.68 -10.52 4.96
N GLY A 31 2.59 -10.14 4.08
CA GLY A 31 3.43 -11.09 3.33
C GLY A 31 3.52 -10.74 1.86
N SER A 32 4.24 -11.60 1.12
CA SER A 32 4.46 -11.43 -0.32
C SER A 32 3.44 -12.24 -1.10
N PRO A 33 2.63 -11.60 -1.96
CA PRO A 33 1.67 -12.33 -2.78
C PRO A 33 2.39 -13.09 -3.92
N ASN A 34 1.70 -14.08 -4.50
CA ASN A 34 2.22 -14.82 -5.65
C ASN A 34 2.28 -13.96 -6.90
N ASN A 35 1.35 -13.03 -7.04
CA ASN A 35 1.30 -12.08 -8.16
C ASN A 35 1.74 -10.71 -7.66
N THR A 36 2.78 -10.16 -8.26
CA THR A 36 3.44 -8.94 -7.77
C THR A 36 3.49 -7.82 -8.79
N ALA A 37 3.05 -8.04 -10.01
CA ALA A 37 3.02 -7.00 -11.04
C ALA A 37 1.66 -6.31 -11.04
N VAL A 38 1.67 -4.98 -11.06
CA VAL A 38 0.46 -4.15 -11.01
C VAL A 38 0.36 -3.32 -12.28
N PRO A 39 -0.65 -3.57 -13.14
CA PRO A 39 -0.84 -2.75 -14.34
C PRO A 39 -1.09 -1.28 -13.99
N CYS A 40 -0.55 -0.38 -14.77
CA CYS A 40 -0.84 1.05 -14.66
C CYS A 40 -0.90 1.70 -16.03
N ASN A 41 -1.57 2.86 -16.11
CA ASN A 41 -1.82 3.55 -17.37
C ASN A 41 -0.79 4.63 -17.68
N GLU A 42 0.13 4.88 -16.78
CA GLU A 42 1.16 5.91 -16.93
C GLU A 42 2.53 5.32 -16.62
N PRO A 43 3.60 5.84 -17.26
CA PRO A 43 4.95 5.40 -16.93
C PRO A 43 5.36 5.88 -15.53
N THR A 44 6.18 5.07 -14.87
CA THR A 44 6.80 5.40 -13.58
C THR A 44 8.31 5.19 -13.72
N SER A 45 9.06 5.46 -12.68
CA SER A 45 10.50 5.17 -12.67
C SER A 45 10.80 3.67 -12.80
N TRP A 46 9.83 2.82 -12.49
CA TRP A 46 9.98 1.37 -12.58
C TRP A 46 9.81 0.85 -14.01
N SER A 47 8.73 1.27 -14.70
CA SER A 47 8.39 0.76 -16.02
C SER A 47 7.36 1.67 -16.71
N ASP A 48 7.11 1.45 -18.01
CA ASP A 48 6.14 2.23 -18.78
C ASP A 48 4.68 1.82 -18.55
N ASP A 49 4.42 0.58 -18.13
CA ASP A 49 3.07 0.02 -18.12
C ASP A 49 2.69 -0.74 -16.87
N HIS A 50 3.61 -0.89 -15.91
CA HIS A 50 3.32 -1.58 -14.65
C HIS A 50 4.27 -1.16 -13.55
N VAL A 51 3.88 -1.45 -12.31
CA VAL A 51 4.77 -1.36 -11.15
C VAL A 51 4.87 -2.73 -10.50
N ALA A 52 5.87 -2.92 -9.64
CA ALA A 52 6.06 -4.18 -8.91
C ALA A 52 5.95 -3.91 -7.42
N ILE A 53 5.38 -4.88 -6.69
CA ILE A 53 5.36 -4.85 -5.22
C ILE A 53 6.16 -6.02 -4.68
N THR A 54 6.76 -5.85 -3.50
CA THR A 54 7.48 -6.90 -2.80
C THR A 54 6.58 -7.58 -1.79
N SER A 55 5.87 -6.79 -0.98
CA SER A 55 5.00 -7.32 0.06
C SER A 55 3.86 -6.37 0.35
N ILE A 56 2.81 -6.91 0.97
CA ILE A 56 1.68 -6.14 1.50
C ILE A 56 1.85 -6.11 3.02
N TYR A 57 1.79 -4.92 3.62
CA TYR A 57 1.98 -4.75 5.04
C TYR A 57 0.82 -5.33 5.85
N GLY A 58 1.16 -5.99 6.95
CA GLY A 58 0.18 -6.50 7.88
C GLY A 58 -0.30 -5.45 8.87
N ILE A 59 -1.41 -5.77 9.53
CA ILE A 59 -1.97 -4.96 10.62
C ILE A 59 -1.27 -5.38 11.92
N SER A 60 -0.25 -4.60 12.31
CA SER A 60 0.59 -4.92 13.46
C SER A 60 1.36 -3.68 13.89
N LYS A 61 1.85 -3.69 15.13
CA LYS A 61 2.77 -2.70 15.68
C LYS A 61 4.15 -3.30 15.95
N ASN A 62 4.24 -4.62 16.02
CA ASN A 62 5.43 -5.33 16.52
C ASN A 62 6.38 -5.79 15.42
N LYS A 63 5.90 -5.92 14.20
CA LYS A 63 6.72 -6.34 13.06
C LYS A 63 7.23 -5.11 12.33
N SER A 64 8.52 -5.10 11.95
CA SER A 64 9.13 -3.96 11.27
C SER A 64 8.39 -3.59 9.98
N TRP A 65 7.99 -4.59 9.18
CA TRP A 65 7.30 -4.41 7.90
C TRP A 65 5.79 -4.54 8.11
N SER A 66 5.21 -3.65 8.90
CA SER A 66 3.77 -3.61 9.14
C SER A 66 3.31 -2.16 9.21
N LEU A 67 1.99 -1.94 9.19
CA LEU A 67 1.42 -0.59 9.10
C LEU A 67 1.92 0.36 10.18
N CYS A 68 1.99 -0.09 11.42
CA CYS A 68 2.46 0.71 12.55
C CYS A 68 3.78 0.21 13.11
N GLY A 69 4.52 -0.56 12.34
CA GLY A 69 5.83 -1.05 12.70
C GLY A 69 6.93 -0.03 12.44
N GLU A 70 8.15 -0.42 12.72
CA GLU A 70 9.33 0.43 12.61
C GLU A 70 9.56 0.99 11.20
N LEU A 71 9.25 0.20 10.17
CA LEU A 71 9.41 0.59 8.76
C LEU A 71 8.04 0.79 8.07
N GLY A 72 7.02 1.13 8.85
CA GLY A 72 5.66 1.26 8.38
C GLY A 72 5.30 2.65 7.90
N ASN A 73 4.00 2.95 7.98
CA ASN A 73 3.42 4.18 7.43
C ASN A 73 4.08 5.45 7.95
N GLN A 74 4.22 5.58 9.26
CA GLN A 74 4.76 6.80 9.86
C GLN A 74 6.24 7.00 9.54
N PHE A 75 7.02 5.91 9.48
CA PHE A 75 8.42 5.94 9.08
C PHE A 75 8.58 6.51 7.67
N MET A 76 7.75 6.06 6.74
CA MET A 76 7.83 6.52 5.34
C MET A 76 7.51 8.00 5.22
N ILE A 77 6.55 8.49 6.01
CA ILE A 77 6.19 9.91 6.02
C ILE A 77 7.30 10.75 6.67
N ASP A 78 7.81 10.33 7.83
CA ASP A 78 8.75 11.12 8.62
C ASP A 78 10.18 11.07 8.07
N GLU A 79 10.65 9.90 7.66
CA GLU A 79 12.05 9.70 7.26
C GLU A 79 12.26 9.81 5.75
N TRP A 80 11.31 9.31 4.96
CA TRP A 80 11.40 9.35 3.50
C TRP A 80 10.63 10.50 2.87
N GLU A 81 9.95 11.31 3.70
CA GLU A 81 9.22 12.51 3.27
C GLU A 81 8.07 12.21 2.28
N TYR A 82 7.52 11.01 2.31
CA TYR A 82 6.37 10.67 1.48
C TYR A 82 5.16 11.53 1.87
N PRO A 83 4.32 11.91 0.90
CA PRO A 83 3.16 12.76 1.20
C PRO A 83 2.16 12.04 2.11
N GLU A 84 1.56 12.82 3.01
CA GLU A 84 0.57 12.33 3.98
C GLU A 84 -0.82 12.30 3.34
N ILE A 85 -1.05 11.34 2.44
CA ILE A 85 -2.31 11.21 1.70
C ILE A 85 -3.17 10.05 2.19
N GLY A 86 -2.64 9.20 3.07
CA GLY A 86 -3.34 8.02 3.55
C GLY A 86 -2.38 7.02 4.16
N VAL A 87 -2.51 5.76 3.79
CA VAL A 87 -1.80 4.65 4.42
C VAL A 87 -0.96 3.90 3.39
N TYR A 88 0.35 3.85 3.59
CA TYR A 88 1.27 3.09 2.74
C TYR A 88 1.18 1.61 3.11
N ILE A 89 0.74 0.79 2.14
CA ILE A 89 0.41 -0.63 2.37
C ILE A 89 1.32 -1.63 1.70
N CYS A 90 2.11 -1.22 0.71
CA CYS A 90 3.03 -2.12 0.01
C CYS A 90 4.38 -1.46 -0.18
N ASN A 91 5.44 -2.23 0.08
CA ASN A 91 6.76 -1.84 -0.38
C ASN A 91 7.02 -2.43 -1.76
N CYS A 92 7.99 -1.86 -2.46
CA CYS A 92 8.36 -2.24 -3.81
C CYS A 92 9.83 -2.69 -3.83
N PRO A 93 10.32 -3.34 -4.92
CA PRO A 93 11.70 -3.84 -4.97
C PRO A 93 12.79 -2.78 -4.88
N SER A 94 12.42 -1.49 -4.93
CA SER A 94 13.34 -0.35 -4.93
C SER A 94 13.93 -0.01 -3.56
N ALA A 95 13.58 -0.74 -2.51
CA ALA A 95 14.03 -0.48 -1.13
C ALA A 95 13.58 0.90 -0.61
N GLY A 96 12.37 1.30 -0.89
CA GLY A 96 11.77 2.53 -0.37
C GLY A 96 11.70 3.69 -1.36
N HIS A 97 12.22 3.52 -2.57
CA HIS A 97 12.18 4.57 -3.60
C HIS A 97 10.84 4.69 -4.30
N ASP A 98 9.95 3.73 -4.13
CA ASP A 98 8.55 3.83 -4.50
C ASP A 98 7.71 2.96 -3.57
N MET A 99 6.43 3.33 -3.40
CA MET A 99 5.51 2.66 -2.48
C MET A 99 4.11 2.63 -3.06
N VAL A 100 3.28 1.72 -2.58
CA VAL A 100 1.85 1.70 -2.89
C VAL A 100 1.07 2.13 -1.66
N ALA A 101 0.08 3.00 -1.85
CA ALA A 101 -0.68 3.59 -0.77
C ALA A 101 -2.18 3.53 -1.01
N LEU A 102 -2.94 3.50 0.08
CA LEU A 102 -4.36 3.82 0.08
C LEU A 102 -4.48 5.34 0.15
N ASP A 103 -5.12 5.93 -0.85
CA ASP A 103 -5.25 7.39 -1.00
C ASP A 103 -6.63 7.84 -0.51
N TYR A 104 -6.64 8.58 0.58
CA TYR A 104 -7.89 9.04 1.23
C TYR A 104 -8.28 10.47 0.85
N ARG A 105 -7.55 11.12 -0.06
CA ARG A 105 -7.79 12.53 -0.37
C ARG A 105 -9.19 12.82 -0.92
N LYS A 106 -9.78 11.86 -1.66
CA LYS A 106 -11.10 12.04 -2.28
C LYS A 106 -12.24 11.56 -1.40
N CYS A 107 -12.01 10.55 -0.56
CA CYS A 107 -13.07 9.90 0.21
C CYS A 107 -13.17 10.35 1.66
N GLY A 108 -12.13 11.01 2.18
CA GLY A 108 -12.02 11.34 3.60
C GLY A 108 -11.56 10.13 4.42
N ASN A 109 -11.23 10.37 5.70
CA ASN A 109 -10.56 9.39 6.55
C ASN A 109 -11.39 8.14 6.87
N ASN A 110 -12.69 8.19 6.67
CA ASN A 110 -13.60 7.09 6.95
C ASN A 110 -14.19 6.46 5.68
N GLY A 111 -13.80 6.94 4.50
CA GLY A 111 -14.33 6.47 3.22
C GLY A 111 -13.53 5.32 2.63
N GLU A 112 -13.91 4.92 1.41
CA GLU A 112 -13.22 3.87 0.66
C GLU A 112 -12.12 4.50 -0.20
N PRO A 113 -10.85 4.29 0.12
CA PRO A 113 -9.75 4.94 -0.60
C PRO A 113 -9.45 4.28 -1.94
N GLU A 114 -8.88 5.08 -2.85
CA GLU A 114 -8.25 4.58 -4.06
C GLU A 114 -6.89 3.95 -3.71
N VAL A 115 -6.33 3.16 -4.63
CA VAL A 115 -4.98 2.62 -4.50
C VAL A 115 -4.09 3.31 -5.52
N VAL A 116 -2.98 3.86 -5.06
CA VAL A 116 -2.05 4.64 -5.89
C VAL A 116 -0.62 4.20 -5.67
N HIS A 117 0.21 4.47 -6.67
CA HIS A 117 1.66 4.32 -6.59
C HIS A 117 2.26 5.70 -6.33
N VAL A 118 3.19 5.81 -5.40
CA VAL A 118 3.89 7.07 -5.10
C VAL A 118 5.37 6.84 -5.38
N ASP A 119 5.92 7.63 -6.29
CA ASP A 119 7.25 7.43 -6.87
C ASP A 119 8.21 8.52 -6.40
N GLN A 120 9.00 8.22 -5.38
CA GLN A 120 9.96 9.14 -4.82
C GLN A 120 11.01 9.59 -5.85
N GLU A 121 11.40 8.69 -6.76
CA GLU A 121 12.38 8.99 -7.82
C GLU A 121 11.84 9.98 -8.86
N SER A 122 10.51 10.14 -8.94
CA SER A 122 9.84 11.08 -9.84
C SER A 122 9.18 12.20 -9.05
N ASP A 123 9.83 12.68 -7.99
CA ASP A 123 9.37 13.77 -7.15
C ASP A 123 8.00 13.48 -6.53
N TYR A 124 7.82 12.25 -6.03
CA TYR A 124 6.60 11.76 -5.38
C TYR A 124 5.39 11.78 -6.33
N LYS A 125 5.62 11.50 -7.61
CA LYS A 125 4.53 11.38 -8.58
C LYS A 125 3.53 10.32 -8.12
N ILE A 126 2.24 10.68 -8.14
CA ILE A 126 1.16 9.79 -7.73
C ILE A 126 0.47 9.26 -8.98
N THR A 127 0.47 7.93 -9.13
CA THR A 127 -0.13 7.23 -10.27
C THR A 127 -1.29 6.37 -9.79
N PHE A 128 -2.48 6.56 -10.37
CA PHE A 128 -3.66 5.76 -10.06
C PHE A 128 -3.44 4.30 -10.44
N LEU A 129 -3.79 3.37 -9.54
CA LEU A 129 -3.72 1.94 -9.79
C LEU A 129 -5.09 1.28 -9.80
N ALA A 130 -5.94 1.59 -8.83
CA ALA A 130 -7.26 0.97 -8.72
C ALA A 130 -8.20 1.86 -7.91
N SER A 131 -9.52 1.71 -8.15
CA SER A 131 -10.53 2.51 -7.46
C SER A 131 -10.77 2.08 -6.01
N ASN A 132 -10.36 0.86 -5.65
CA ASN A 132 -10.42 0.35 -4.28
C ASN A 132 -9.44 -0.81 -4.12
N LEU A 133 -9.25 -1.27 -2.87
CA LEU A 133 -8.29 -2.34 -2.60
C LEU A 133 -8.69 -3.66 -3.24
N GLU A 134 -9.97 -4.01 -3.25
CA GLU A 134 -10.42 -5.26 -3.86
C GLU A 134 -10.06 -5.32 -5.34
N SER A 135 -10.28 -4.24 -6.07
CA SER A 135 -9.91 -4.13 -7.48
C SER A 135 -8.40 -4.20 -7.67
N PHE A 136 -7.64 -3.58 -6.77
CA PHE A 136 -6.18 -3.64 -6.78
C PHE A 136 -5.69 -5.09 -6.68
N ILE A 137 -6.19 -5.83 -5.70
CA ILE A 137 -5.78 -7.24 -5.48
C ILE A 137 -6.14 -8.09 -6.71
N LYS A 138 -7.32 -7.88 -7.29
CA LYS A 138 -7.75 -8.61 -8.49
C LYS A 138 -6.93 -8.28 -9.73
N SER A 139 -6.31 -7.09 -9.77
CA SER A 139 -5.51 -6.65 -10.91
C SER A 139 -4.10 -7.23 -10.93
N LEU A 140 -3.63 -7.80 -9.82
CA LEU A 140 -2.26 -8.30 -9.72
C LEU A 140 -1.99 -9.41 -10.73
N LYS A 141 -0.84 -9.33 -11.41
CA LYS A 141 -0.38 -10.30 -12.39
C LYS A 141 0.91 -10.96 -11.91
N HIS A 142 1.14 -12.18 -12.39
CA HIS A 142 2.43 -12.83 -12.14
C HIS A 142 3.54 -11.98 -12.78
N ASP A 143 4.71 -11.96 -12.15
CA ASP A 143 5.84 -11.16 -12.65
C ASP A 143 6.26 -11.55 -14.08
N ASP A 144 6.07 -12.81 -14.47
CA ASP A 144 6.34 -13.28 -15.83
C ASP A 144 5.42 -12.66 -16.89
N TYR A 145 4.28 -12.07 -16.48
CA TYR A 145 3.32 -11.46 -17.41
C TYR A 145 3.96 -10.34 -18.26
N TYR A 146 4.89 -9.60 -17.67
CA TYR A 146 5.58 -8.51 -18.37
C TYR A 146 6.95 -8.89 -18.90
N GLY A 147 7.26 -10.16 -18.87
CA GLY A 147 8.54 -10.66 -19.35
C GLY A 147 9.61 -10.73 -18.31
#